data_5ba223a41af0b055a4bc80925d7d23b1
#
_entry.id   5ba223a41af0b055a4bc80925d7d23b1
#
_cell.length_a   1.000
_cell.length_b   1.000
_cell.length_c   1.000
_cell.angle_alpha   90.00
_cell.angle_beta   90.00
_cell.angle_gamma   90.00
#
_symmetry.space_group_name_H-M   'P 1'
#
loop_
_entity.id
_entity.type
_entity.pdbx_description
1 polymer ?
#
loop_
_entity_poly.entity_id
_entity_poly.type
_entity_poly.pdbx_seq_one_letter_code
_entity_poly.pdbx_strand_id
1 'polypeptide(L)'
;MIETKNSALVDSFDSSLGPYGGTNIGANAKLATTSIASNKVIVGNATTIKGDVFVGVGGDPEVVVNVKGTLTGGKFAMSEDPEVPPVAELPGGFPANEGSKTFSNGTTTISIDRHFDDLVIENNATVRINGDVSLRVNKKFEIKNNAKLEILPDSSLKVYVEESILFDNNAKVNQNSAMPGNMIVFSRGSGYEHSIANHAQVYAIIDAPSSSLKLQNNVGFYGAFMGTDLLMQNNAAFHVDTNPALGKMNLRLPIGSESPQVRVRWLENPY
;
A
#
# COMPACT_ATOMS: atom_id res chain seq x y z
N MET A 1 12.95 -5.36 3.62
CA MET A 1 13.20 -4.67 4.92
C MET A 1 12.01 -3.83 5.31
N ILE A 2 11.64 -3.82 6.56
CA ILE A 2 10.70 -2.85 7.10
C ILE A 2 11.53 -1.88 7.94
N GLU A 3 11.53 -0.60 7.56
CA GLU A 3 12.20 0.44 8.32
C GLU A 3 11.24 1.59 8.60
N THR A 4 11.06 1.91 9.88
CA THR A 4 10.34 3.12 10.29
C THR A 4 11.32 4.10 10.90
N LYS A 5 11.26 5.37 10.47
CA LYS A 5 12.10 6.44 11.03
C LYS A 5 11.35 7.19 12.12
N ASN A 6 11.93 8.28 12.58
CA ASN A 6 11.47 8.99 13.78
C ASN A 6 9.97 9.36 13.72
N SER A 7 9.27 9.09 14.83
CA SER A 7 7.88 9.47 15.05
C SER A 7 6.87 8.89 14.04
N ALA A 8 7.23 7.81 13.34
CA ALA A 8 6.28 7.12 12.49
C ALA A 8 5.20 6.41 13.34
N LEU A 9 4.04 6.21 12.75
CA LEU A 9 2.92 5.50 13.36
C LEU A 9 2.49 4.34 12.48
N VAL A 10 2.33 3.16 13.08
CA VAL A 10 1.58 2.06 12.49
C VAL A 10 0.48 1.67 13.44
N ASP A 11 -0.76 1.73 13.00
CA ASP A 11 -1.93 1.25 13.74
C ASP A 11 -2.93 0.60 12.78
N SER A 12 -4.14 0.33 13.21
CA SER A 12 -5.14 -0.33 12.38
C SER A 12 -6.51 0.35 12.45
N PHE A 13 -7.35 0.03 11.48
CA PHE A 13 -8.78 0.33 11.47
C PHE A 13 -9.51 -0.72 10.66
N ASP A 14 -10.83 -0.74 10.73
CA ASP A 14 -11.69 -1.59 9.90
C ASP A 14 -12.54 -0.71 8.98
N SER A 15 -12.24 -0.70 7.69
CA SER A 15 -12.97 0.12 6.72
C SER A 15 -14.44 -0.30 6.56
N SER A 16 -14.83 -1.50 6.95
CA SER A 16 -16.25 -1.91 6.97
C SER A 16 -17.08 -1.19 8.04
N LEU A 17 -16.41 -0.62 9.05
CA LEU A 17 -17.03 0.18 10.10
C LEU A 17 -17.02 1.69 9.79
N GLY A 18 -16.42 2.08 8.66
CA GLY A 18 -16.32 3.47 8.21
C GLY A 18 -14.88 3.98 8.09
N PRO A 19 -14.71 5.29 7.91
CA PRO A 19 -13.38 5.90 7.78
C PRO A 19 -12.54 5.74 9.04
N TYR A 20 -11.19 5.80 8.86
CA TYR A 20 -10.27 5.87 9.98
C TYR A 20 -10.56 7.08 10.86
N GLY A 21 -10.61 6.88 12.16
CA GLY A 21 -10.77 7.94 13.15
C GLY A 21 -11.75 7.58 14.28
N GLY A 22 -11.79 8.41 15.32
CA GLY A 22 -12.68 8.22 16.47
C GLY A 22 -12.54 6.86 17.12
N THR A 23 -13.64 6.11 17.19
CA THR A 23 -13.68 4.74 17.74
C THR A 23 -13.14 3.68 16.77
N ASN A 24 -12.93 4.02 15.50
CA ASN A 24 -12.36 3.13 14.49
C ASN A 24 -10.83 3.29 14.37
N ILE A 25 -10.15 3.42 15.51
CA ILE A 25 -8.69 3.38 15.62
C ILE A 25 -8.33 2.15 16.43
N GLY A 26 -7.66 1.20 15.83
CA GLY A 26 -7.29 -0.07 16.45
C GLY A 26 -5.80 -0.21 16.76
N ALA A 27 -5.48 -1.30 17.45
CA ALA A 27 -4.12 -1.69 17.79
C ALA A 27 -3.79 -3.10 17.29
N ASN A 28 -4.43 -3.54 16.20
CA ASN A 28 -4.32 -4.88 15.64
C ASN A 28 -3.54 -4.88 14.31
N ALA A 29 -2.67 -3.88 14.09
CA ALA A 29 -1.81 -3.88 12.93
C ALA A 29 -0.89 -5.12 12.94
N LYS A 30 -0.63 -5.69 11.77
CA LYS A 30 0.30 -6.80 11.64
C LYS A 30 1.31 -6.46 10.54
N LEU A 31 2.57 -6.41 10.93
CA LEU A 31 3.69 -6.29 10.01
C LEU A 31 4.36 -7.66 9.90
N ALA A 32 4.66 -8.10 8.68
CA ALA A 32 5.31 -9.37 8.45
C ALA A 32 6.48 -9.25 7.47
N THR A 33 7.56 -9.96 7.74
CA THR A 33 8.67 -10.18 6.81
C THR A 33 8.99 -11.67 6.75
N THR A 34 9.33 -12.18 5.57
CA THR A 34 9.81 -13.57 5.43
C THR A 34 11.29 -13.71 5.79
N SER A 35 11.99 -12.60 6.03
CA SER A 35 13.40 -12.61 6.37
C SER A 35 13.65 -13.12 7.79
N ILE A 36 14.74 -13.88 7.96
CA ILE A 36 15.29 -14.33 9.22
C ILE A 36 16.61 -13.62 9.56
N ALA A 37 17.07 -12.74 8.67
CA ALA A 37 18.32 -12.03 8.86
C ALA A 37 18.20 -10.91 9.90
N SER A 38 19.30 -10.57 10.56
CA SER A 38 19.37 -9.55 11.62
C SER A 38 18.91 -8.18 11.12
N ASN A 39 18.17 -7.45 11.98
CA ASN A 39 17.74 -6.07 11.74
C ASN A 39 16.93 -5.86 10.44
N LYS A 40 16.13 -6.83 10.04
CA LYS A 40 15.26 -6.70 8.86
C LYS A 40 13.95 -5.97 9.16
N VAL A 41 13.60 -5.80 10.43
CA VAL A 41 12.58 -4.88 10.90
C VAL A 41 13.21 -3.90 11.86
N ILE A 42 13.17 -2.60 11.53
CA ILE A 42 13.73 -1.53 12.36
C ILE A 42 12.60 -0.58 12.76
N VAL A 43 12.28 -0.58 14.05
CA VAL A 43 11.34 0.38 14.65
C VAL A 43 12.15 1.56 15.17
N GLY A 44 12.10 2.68 14.46
CA GLY A 44 12.92 3.87 14.75
C GLY A 44 12.52 4.60 16.03
N ASN A 45 13.31 5.63 16.38
CA ASN A 45 13.07 6.41 17.58
C ASN A 45 11.70 7.09 17.57
N ALA A 46 11.02 7.15 18.73
CA ALA A 46 9.70 7.73 18.90
C ALA A 46 8.62 7.17 17.93
N THR A 47 8.92 6.11 17.17
CA THR A 47 7.95 5.37 16.37
C THR A 47 7.05 4.56 17.28
N THR A 48 5.77 4.46 16.93
CA THR A 48 4.82 3.59 17.60
C THR A 48 4.23 2.60 16.61
N ILE A 49 4.35 1.29 16.90
CA ILE A 49 3.64 0.23 16.21
C ILE A 49 2.59 -0.34 17.18
N LYS A 50 1.32 -0.15 16.85
CA LYS A 50 0.18 -0.69 17.61
C LYS A 50 -0.27 -1.99 16.97
N GLY A 51 0.38 -3.08 17.33
CA GLY A 51 0.12 -4.41 16.78
C GLY A 51 1.34 -5.30 16.84
N ASP A 52 1.31 -6.40 16.08
CA ASP A 52 2.30 -7.47 16.11
C ASP A 52 3.28 -7.39 14.94
N VAL A 53 4.47 -7.95 15.15
CA VAL A 53 5.50 -8.13 14.11
C VAL A 53 5.81 -9.62 13.96
N PHE A 54 5.77 -10.10 12.71
CA PHE A 54 6.07 -11.49 12.34
C PHE A 54 7.35 -11.55 11.49
N VAL A 55 8.19 -12.51 11.78
CA VAL A 55 9.44 -12.78 11.04
C VAL A 55 9.38 -14.14 10.35
N GLY A 56 10.31 -14.42 9.44
CA GLY A 56 10.35 -15.65 8.67
C GLY A 56 10.40 -16.90 9.53
N VAL A 57 10.01 -18.03 8.95
CA VAL A 57 10.01 -19.35 9.61
C VAL A 57 11.39 -19.69 10.14
N GLY A 58 11.46 -20.06 11.44
CA GLY A 58 12.70 -20.39 12.10
C GLY A 58 13.59 -19.18 12.45
N GLY A 59 13.17 -17.95 12.12
CA GLY A 59 13.85 -16.74 12.53
C GLY A 59 13.68 -16.46 14.02
N ASP A 60 14.72 -15.90 14.66
CA ASP A 60 14.63 -15.38 16.02
C ASP A 60 14.08 -13.95 15.97
N PRO A 61 12.85 -13.69 16.47
CA PRO A 61 12.26 -12.35 16.45
C PRO A 61 13.11 -11.30 17.17
N GLU A 62 13.89 -11.69 18.18
CA GLU A 62 14.77 -10.75 18.92
C GLU A 62 16.00 -10.33 18.09
N VAL A 63 16.41 -11.14 17.12
CA VAL A 63 17.53 -10.85 16.20
C VAL A 63 17.03 -10.06 14.98
N VAL A 64 15.87 -10.45 14.44
CA VAL A 64 15.33 -9.86 13.21
C VAL A 64 14.73 -8.49 13.46
N VAL A 65 14.10 -8.27 14.64
CA VAL A 65 13.35 -7.04 14.97
C VAL A 65 14.12 -6.16 15.95
N ASN A 66 14.62 -5.04 15.48
CA ASN A 66 15.30 -4.03 16.29
C ASN A 66 14.32 -2.91 16.67
N VAL A 67 13.95 -2.82 17.94
CA VAL A 67 12.98 -1.84 18.45
C VAL A 67 13.71 -0.74 19.23
N LYS A 68 13.70 0.48 18.70
CA LYS A 68 14.16 1.70 19.38
C LYS A 68 12.98 2.59 19.83
N GLY A 69 11.80 2.37 19.29
CA GLY A 69 10.56 3.04 19.62
C GLY A 69 9.66 2.19 20.51
N THR A 70 8.37 2.18 20.22
CA THR A 70 7.35 1.44 20.96
C THR A 70 6.69 0.40 20.05
N LEU A 71 6.65 -0.84 20.47
CA LEU A 71 5.85 -1.92 19.92
C LEU A 71 4.86 -2.35 21.01
N THR A 72 3.55 -2.23 20.75
CA THR A 72 2.55 -2.56 21.78
C THR A 72 2.13 -4.02 21.76
N GLY A 73 2.33 -4.70 20.62
CA GLY A 73 2.08 -6.13 20.46
C GLY A 73 3.33 -6.97 20.65
N GLY A 74 3.27 -8.21 20.18
CA GLY A 74 4.36 -9.18 20.26
C GLY A 74 5.25 -9.22 19.02
N LYS A 75 6.35 -9.97 19.18
CA LYS A 75 7.23 -10.38 18.08
C LYS A 75 7.14 -11.90 17.96
N PHE A 76 6.89 -12.41 16.76
CA PHE A 76 6.63 -13.84 16.53
C PHE A 76 7.39 -14.34 15.30
N ALA A 77 7.87 -15.59 15.33
CA ALA A 77 8.23 -16.30 14.12
C ALA A 77 6.96 -16.88 13.47
N MET A 78 6.89 -16.86 12.14
CA MET A 78 5.83 -17.54 11.43
C MET A 78 5.99 -19.06 11.57
N SER A 79 4.86 -19.78 11.61
CA SER A 79 4.84 -21.25 11.69
C SER A 79 5.05 -21.90 10.33
N GLU A 80 4.75 -21.20 9.26
CA GLU A 80 4.88 -21.63 7.88
C GLU A 80 5.19 -20.46 6.97
N ASP A 81 5.86 -20.74 5.85
CA ASP A 81 6.13 -19.69 4.86
C ASP A 81 4.83 -19.24 4.21
N PRO A 82 4.64 -17.92 4.11
CA PRO A 82 3.46 -17.42 3.45
C PRO A 82 3.45 -17.82 1.97
N GLU A 83 2.31 -18.36 1.52
CA GLU A 83 2.06 -18.45 0.09
C GLU A 83 1.98 -17.04 -0.49
N VAL A 84 2.91 -16.70 -1.37
CA VAL A 84 2.92 -15.41 -2.02
C VAL A 84 2.20 -15.56 -3.35
N PRO A 85 1.08 -14.85 -3.53
CA PRO A 85 0.40 -14.88 -4.81
C PRO A 85 1.37 -14.39 -5.92
N PRO A 86 1.29 -14.96 -7.12
CA PRO A 86 2.03 -14.45 -8.26
C PRO A 86 1.62 -13.00 -8.53
N VAL A 87 2.48 -12.28 -9.24
CA VAL A 87 2.12 -10.95 -9.78
C VAL A 87 0.78 -11.06 -10.50
N ALA A 88 -0.14 -10.14 -10.19
CA ALA A 88 -1.49 -10.17 -10.75
C ALA A 88 -1.43 -10.23 -12.29
N GLU A 89 -2.12 -11.18 -12.88
CA GLU A 89 -2.24 -11.26 -14.32
C GLU A 89 -2.99 -10.05 -14.86
N LEU A 90 -2.55 -9.60 -16.02
CA LEU A 90 -3.24 -8.52 -16.72
C LEU A 90 -4.53 -9.08 -17.34
N PRO A 91 -5.71 -8.56 -16.99
CA PRO A 91 -6.95 -8.98 -17.64
C PRO A 91 -6.87 -8.80 -19.14
N GLY A 92 -7.41 -9.75 -19.88
CA GLY A 92 -7.60 -9.58 -21.32
C GLY A 92 -8.61 -8.49 -21.64
N GLY A 93 -8.56 -7.95 -22.87
CA GLY A 93 -9.61 -7.04 -23.34
C GLY A 93 -9.39 -5.56 -23.04
N PHE A 94 -8.22 -5.15 -22.54
CA PHE A 94 -7.92 -3.73 -22.47
C PHE A 94 -8.04 -3.06 -23.84
N PRO A 95 -8.54 -1.80 -23.91
CA PRO A 95 -8.58 -1.05 -25.15
C PRO A 95 -7.19 -0.78 -25.71
N ALA A 96 -7.11 -0.29 -26.96
CA ALA A 96 -5.85 0.10 -27.57
C ALA A 96 -5.13 1.14 -26.71
N ASN A 97 -3.80 1.08 -26.71
CA ASN A 97 -2.97 2.04 -25.97
C ASN A 97 -3.17 3.46 -26.52
N GLU A 98 -3.50 4.39 -25.63
CA GLU A 98 -3.74 5.79 -25.96
C GLU A 98 -2.46 6.64 -25.90
N GLY A 99 -1.30 6.03 -25.62
CA GLY A 99 -0.04 6.73 -25.35
C GLY A 99 0.01 7.35 -23.97
N SER A 100 0.91 8.30 -23.74
CA SER A 100 1.00 9.02 -22.46
C SER A 100 -0.14 10.00 -22.30
N LYS A 101 -0.81 9.95 -21.16
CA LYS A 101 -1.98 10.78 -20.85
C LYS A 101 -1.73 11.68 -19.65
N THR A 102 -1.97 12.96 -19.83
CA THR A 102 -1.94 13.96 -18.77
C THR A 102 -3.33 14.58 -18.60
N PHE A 103 -3.88 14.49 -17.40
CA PHE A 103 -5.08 15.21 -16.99
C PHE A 103 -4.66 16.48 -16.28
N SER A 104 -4.88 17.63 -16.93
CA SER A 104 -4.51 18.96 -16.41
C SER A 104 -5.76 19.83 -16.28
N ASN A 105 -5.82 20.58 -15.19
CA ASN A 105 -6.88 21.53 -14.87
C ASN A 105 -8.31 20.92 -14.73
N GLY A 106 -9.06 21.41 -13.77
CA GLY A 106 -10.46 21.05 -13.58
C GLY A 106 -10.68 19.57 -13.18
N THR A 107 -11.85 19.06 -13.54
CA THR A 107 -12.28 17.71 -13.22
C THR A 107 -12.56 16.91 -14.48
N THR A 108 -11.98 15.71 -14.55
CA THR A 108 -12.24 14.72 -15.61
C THR A 108 -12.81 13.46 -15.00
N THR A 109 -13.84 12.86 -15.61
CA THR A 109 -14.42 11.59 -15.19
C THR A 109 -14.00 10.47 -16.14
N ILE A 110 -13.56 9.34 -15.58
CA ILE A 110 -13.28 8.09 -16.30
C ILE A 110 -14.34 7.08 -15.86
N SER A 111 -15.05 6.49 -16.84
CA SER A 111 -16.13 5.54 -16.59
C SER A 111 -15.98 4.22 -17.37
N ILE A 112 -14.85 4.04 -18.04
CA ILE A 112 -14.53 2.83 -18.82
C ILE A 112 -13.04 2.50 -18.65
N ASP A 113 -12.70 1.25 -18.93
CA ASP A 113 -11.32 0.80 -18.93
C ASP A 113 -10.48 1.57 -19.94
N ARG A 114 -9.20 1.85 -19.57
CA ARG A 114 -8.27 2.61 -20.39
C ARG A 114 -6.86 2.01 -20.32
N HIS A 115 -6.08 2.29 -21.35
CA HIS A 115 -4.69 1.83 -21.45
C HIS A 115 -3.78 2.98 -21.87
N PHE A 116 -2.73 3.23 -21.07
CA PHE A 116 -1.79 4.33 -21.24
C PHE A 116 -0.34 3.85 -21.21
N ASP A 117 0.57 4.63 -21.78
CA ASP A 117 1.99 4.49 -21.50
C ASP A 117 2.31 5.13 -20.14
N ASP A 118 2.14 6.43 -19.99
CA ASP A 118 2.19 7.13 -18.72
C ASP A 118 0.82 7.70 -18.39
N LEU A 119 0.46 7.69 -17.12
CA LEU A 119 -0.72 8.35 -16.61
C LEU A 119 -0.32 9.39 -15.58
N VAL A 120 -0.58 10.68 -15.87
CA VAL A 120 -0.26 11.80 -15.00
C VAL A 120 -1.52 12.60 -14.68
N ILE A 121 -1.78 12.82 -13.39
CA ILE A 121 -2.78 13.78 -12.92
C ILE A 121 -2.01 15.00 -12.43
N GLU A 122 -2.11 16.10 -13.19
CA GLU A 122 -1.34 17.33 -12.94
C GLU A 122 -1.78 18.08 -11.69
N ASN A 123 -0.95 19.04 -11.27
CA ASN A 123 -1.19 19.87 -10.09
C ASN A 123 -2.61 20.45 -10.07
N ASN A 124 -3.30 20.26 -8.94
CA ASN A 124 -4.66 20.72 -8.67
C ASN A 124 -5.75 20.12 -9.57
N ALA A 125 -5.43 19.23 -10.51
CA ALA A 125 -6.43 18.51 -11.30
C ALA A 125 -7.15 17.46 -10.45
N THR A 126 -8.38 17.12 -10.85
CA THR A 126 -9.17 16.07 -10.24
C THR A 126 -9.58 15.05 -11.29
N VAL A 127 -9.26 13.78 -11.06
CA VAL A 127 -9.80 12.66 -11.83
C VAL A 127 -10.84 11.94 -10.97
N ARG A 128 -12.01 11.69 -11.53
CA ARG A 128 -13.11 10.93 -10.89
C ARG A 128 -13.30 9.60 -11.59
N ILE A 129 -13.42 8.56 -10.80
CA ILE A 129 -13.78 7.22 -11.27
C ILE A 129 -15.27 7.02 -11.02
N ASN A 130 -16.01 6.62 -12.07
CA ASN A 130 -17.44 6.37 -12.02
C ASN A 130 -17.74 4.99 -12.63
N GLY A 131 -18.11 4.04 -11.81
CA GLY A 131 -18.27 2.63 -12.15
C GLY A 131 -17.01 1.80 -11.85
N ASP A 132 -17.03 0.53 -12.21
CA ASP A 132 -15.89 -0.37 -12.04
C ASP A 132 -14.93 -0.18 -13.22
N VAL A 133 -13.76 0.42 -12.94
CA VAL A 133 -12.79 0.81 -13.96
C VAL A 133 -11.47 0.10 -13.72
N SER A 134 -10.88 -0.41 -14.81
CA SER A 134 -9.51 -0.91 -14.84
C SER A 134 -8.64 -0.01 -15.72
N LEU A 135 -7.48 0.39 -15.18
CA LEU A 135 -6.48 1.15 -15.92
C LEU A 135 -5.21 0.32 -16.08
N ARG A 136 -4.71 0.25 -17.30
CA ARG A 136 -3.38 -0.27 -17.58
C ARG A 136 -2.42 0.89 -17.83
N VAL A 137 -1.26 0.86 -17.18
CA VAL A 137 -0.21 1.88 -17.31
C VAL A 137 1.12 1.17 -17.55
N ASN A 138 1.64 1.27 -18.77
CA ASN A 138 2.86 0.55 -19.18
C ASN A 138 4.12 1.08 -18.50
N LYS A 139 4.11 2.31 -17.99
CA LYS A 139 5.26 2.95 -17.35
C LYS A 139 4.86 3.54 -16.01
N LYS A 140 4.70 4.85 -15.93
CA LYS A 140 4.54 5.59 -14.69
C LYS A 140 3.10 6.00 -14.43
N PHE A 141 2.62 5.75 -13.20
CA PHE A 141 1.40 6.32 -12.66
C PHE A 141 1.74 7.41 -11.65
N GLU A 142 1.44 8.66 -11.99
CA GLU A 142 1.82 9.82 -11.21
C GLU A 142 0.61 10.70 -10.87
N ILE A 143 0.49 11.06 -9.59
CA ILE A 143 -0.48 12.04 -9.10
C ILE A 143 0.31 13.18 -8.48
N LYS A 144 0.28 14.36 -9.12
CA LYS A 144 1.12 15.51 -8.74
C LYS A 144 0.56 16.33 -7.59
N ASN A 145 1.29 17.37 -7.20
CA ASN A 145 0.99 18.16 -6.01
C ASN A 145 -0.45 18.68 -5.98
N ASN A 146 -1.13 18.47 -4.85
CA ASN A 146 -2.52 18.83 -4.60
C ASN A 146 -3.55 18.23 -5.57
N ALA A 147 -3.14 17.33 -6.48
CA ALA A 147 -4.05 16.63 -7.37
C ALA A 147 -4.91 15.62 -6.60
N LYS A 148 -6.06 15.28 -7.19
CA LYS A 148 -7.02 14.38 -6.58
C LYS A 148 -7.38 13.24 -7.52
N LEU A 149 -7.44 12.04 -6.98
CA LEU A 149 -8.09 10.89 -7.58
C LEU A 149 -9.26 10.50 -6.65
N GLU A 150 -10.48 10.69 -7.13
CA GLU A 150 -11.71 10.45 -6.37
C GLU A 150 -12.43 9.23 -6.95
N ILE A 151 -12.87 8.32 -6.11
CA ILE A 151 -13.70 7.16 -6.51
C ILE A 151 -15.13 7.44 -6.03
N LEU A 152 -16.06 7.54 -6.97
CA LEU A 152 -17.46 7.87 -6.67
C LEU A 152 -18.15 6.71 -5.93
N PRO A 153 -19.30 6.94 -5.30
CA PRO A 153 -20.08 5.87 -4.68
C PRO A 153 -20.36 4.73 -5.67
N ASP A 154 -20.40 3.50 -5.18
CA ASP A 154 -20.63 2.28 -5.96
C ASP A 154 -19.63 2.09 -7.12
N SER A 155 -18.43 2.65 -6.98
CA SER A 155 -17.36 2.59 -7.98
C SER A 155 -16.10 1.95 -7.41
N SER A 156 -15.29 1.36 -8.30
CA SER A 156 -13.99 0.80 -7.94
C SER A 156 -12.94 1.07 -9.03
N LEU A 157 -11.67 1.08 -8.61
CA LEU A 157 -10.53 1.28 -9.49
C LEU A 157 -9.49 0.19 -9.31
N LYS A 158 -9.12 -0.48 -10.40
CA LYS A 158 -7.94 -1.33 -10.47
C LYS A 158 -6.90 -0.69 -11.39
N VAL A 159 -5.68 -0.54 -10.93
CA VAL A 159 -4.59 0.01 -11.74
C VAL A 159 -3.49 -1.03 -11.86
N TYR A 160 -3.11 -1.38 -13.09
CA TYR A 160 -2.01 -2.28 -13.40
C TYR A 160 -0.83 -1.45 -13.92
N VAL A 161 0.24 -1.35 -13.14
CA VAL A 161 1.40 -0.49 -13.42
C VAL A 161 2.63 -1.35 -13.65
N GLU A 162 3.33 -1.13 -14.76
CA GLU A 162 4.55 -1.91 -15.07
C GLU A 162 5.84 -1.28 -14.51
N GLU A 163 5.85 0.01 -14.17
CA GLU A 163 7.02 0.69 -13.62
C GLU A 163 6.71 1.32 -12.24
N SER A 164 6.72 2.63 -12.12
CA SER A 164 6.65 3.32 -10.84
C SER A 164 5.29 3.95 -10.53
N ILE A 165 4.98 4.00 -9.24
CA ILE A 165 3.84 4.71 -8.67
C ILE A 165 4.40 5.90 -7.88
N LEU A 166 3.98 7.12 -8.25
CA LEU A 166 4.46 8.36 -7.64
C LEU A 166 3.27 9.23 -7.25
N PHE A 167 3.04 9.41 -5.96
CA PHE A 167 2.03 10.34 -5.44
C PHE A 167 2.74 11.48 -4.73
N ASP A 168 2.66 12.67 -5.31
CA ASP A 168 3.41 13.84 -4.86
C ASP A 168 2.81 14.54 -3.63
N ASN A 169 3.43 15.63 -3.22
CA ASN A 169 3.06 16.33 -1.99
C ASN A 169 1.59 16.77 -2.00
N ASN A 170 0.88 16.53 -0.88
CA ASN A 170 -0.53 16.84 -0.68
C ASN A 170 -1.49 16.15 -1.67
N ALA A 171 -1.05 15.13 -2.43
CA ALA A 171 -1.94 14.33 -3.27
C ALA A 171 -3.05 13.69 -2.41
N LYS A 172 -4.27 13.68 -2.92
CA LYS A 172 -5.43 13.10 -2.26
C LYS A 172 -5.98 11.96 -3.11
N VAL A 173 -5.69 10.74 -2.67
CA VAL A 173 -6.01 9.54 -3.43
C VAL A 173 -7.11 8.77 -2.71
N ASN A 174 -8.27 8.69 -3.33
CA ASN A 174 -9.46 8.00 -2.82
C ASN A 174 -9.89 8.46 -1.41
N GLN A 175 -9.53 9.68 -1.02
CA GLN A 175 -9.87 10.25 0.29
C GLN A 175 -11.38 10.49 0.45
N ASN A 176 -12.09 10.71 -0.66
CA ASN A 176 -13.52 10.97 -0.66
C ASN A 176 -14.35 9.75 -0.26
N SER A 177 -13.95 8.54 -0.66
CA SER A 177 -14.61 7.31 -0.23
C SER A 177 -14.08 6.82 1.11
N ALA A 178 -12.80 7.08 1.41
CA ALA A 178 -12.06 6.56 2.57
C ALA A 178 -12.13 5.03 2.73
N MET A 179 -12.36 4.32 1.63
CA MET A 179 -12.47 2.86 1.53
C MET A 179 -11.30 2.31 0.71
N PRO A 180 -10.23 1.79 1.33
CA PRO A 180 -9.06 1.30 0.59
C PRO A 180 -9.36 0.22 -0.42
N GLY A 181 -10.32 -0.65 -0.12
CA GLY A 181 -10.75 -1.73 -1.01
C GLY A 181 -11.33 -1.26 -2.35
N ASN A 182 -11.75 0.01 -2.45
CA ASN A 182 -12.23 0.57 -3.71
C ASN A 182 -11.09 0.93 -4.68
N MET A 183 -9.84 0.93 -4.22
CA MET A 183 -8.67 1.19 -5.04
C MET A 183 -7.60 0.13 -4.84
N ILE A 184 -7.32 -0.64 -5.87
CA ILE A 184 -6.24 -1.64 -5.86
C ILE A 184 -5.23 -1.28 -6.95
N VAL A 185 -3.97 -1.18 -6.56
CA VAL A 185 -2.85 -0.94 -7.48
C VAL A 185 -1.97 -2.18 -7.51
N PHE A 186 -1.89 -2.81 -8.67
CA PHE A 186 -1.01 -3.94 -8.97
C PHE A 186 0.26 -3.42 -9.64
N SER A 187 1.38 -3.41 -8.93
CA SER A 187 2.69 -3.14 -9.52
C SER A 187 3.25 -4.45 -10.08
N ARG A 188 3.39 -4.50 -11.39
CA ARG A 188 3.81 -5.70 -12.12
C ARG A 188 5.30 -5.72 -12.43
N GLY A 189 5.94 -4.55 -12.39
CA GLY A 189 7.37 -4.41 -12.61
C GLY A 189 8.21 -4.84 -11.42
N SER A 190 9.49 -4.98 -11.63
CA SER A 190 10.46 -5.44 -10.63
C SER A 190 11.53 -4.38 -10.35
N GLY A 191 11.92 -4.25 -9.10
CA GLY A 191 13.03 -3.38 -8.67
C GLY A 191 12.68 -1.90 -8.59
N TYR A 192 11.42 -1.51 -8.72
CA TYR A 192 11.02 -0.12 -8.59
C TYR A 192 10.83 0.29 -7.13
N GLU A 193 11.15 1.55 -6.80
CA GLU A 193 10.73 2.21 -5.57
C GLU A 193 9.47 3.04 -5.86
N HIS A 194 8.34 2.63 -5.30
CA HIS A 194 7.14 3.44 -5.29
C HIS A 194 7.23 4.49 -4.20
N SER A 195 6.75 5.71 -4.46
CA SER A 195 6.88 6.82 -3.52
C SER A 195 5.56 7.54 -3.31
N ILE A 196 5.22 7.72 -2.03
CA ILE A 196 4.13 8.60 -1.59
C ILE A 196 4.80 9.75 -0.85
N ALA A 197 4.69 10.97 -1.42
CA ALA A 197 5.42 12.13 -0.95
C ALA A 197 4.69 12.87 0.18
N ASN A 198 5.38 13.87 0.72
CA ASN A 198 5.02 14.53 1.97
C ASN A 198 3.57 15.04 2.01
N HIS A 199 2.86 14.80 3.12
CA HIS A 199 1.49 15.20 3.40
C HIS A 199 0.41 14.58 2.47
N ALA A 200 0.78 13.65 1.59
CA ALA A 200 -0.21 12.92 0.80
C ALA A 200 -1.10 12.06 1.69
N GLN A 201 -2.36 11.89 1.27
CA GLN A 201 -3.36 11.05 1.93
C GLN A 201 -3.85 10.02 0.91
N VAL A 202 -3.58 8.75 1.18
CA VAL A 202 -3.81 7.66 0.21
C VAL A 202 -4.60 6.54 0.86
N TYR A 203 -5.76 6.22 0.30
CA TYR A 203 -6.60 5.07 0.66
C TYR A 203 -6.55 4.05 -0.46
N ALA A 204 -5.72 3.04 -0.32
CA ALA A 204 -5.50 2.04 -1.37
C ALA A 204 -4.93 0.73 -0.82
N ILE A 205 -5.08 -0.33 -1.62
CA ILE A 205 -4.30 -1.54 -1.52
C ILE A 205 -3.23 -1.49 -2.59
N ILE A 206 -1.96 -1.66 -2.23
CA ILE A 206 -0.85 -1.71 -3.16
C ILE A 206 -0.22 -3.10 -3.10
N ASP A 207 -0.37 -3.83 -4.20
CA ASP A 207 0.24 -5.15 -4.42
C ASP A 207 1.44 -4.98 -5.36
N ALA A 208 2.65 -5.05 -4.79
CA ALA A 208 3.91 -4.78 -5.48
C ALA A 208 4.98 -5.84 -5.13
N PRO A 209 4.74 -7.13 -5.41
CA PRO A 209 5.53 -8.24 -4.88
C PRO A 209 7.02 -8.17 -5.20
N SER A 210 7.41 -7.42 -6.22
CA SER A 210 8.80 -7.27 -6.68
C SER A 210 9.33 -5.84 -6.57
N SER A 211 8.64 -4.96 -5.85
CA SER A 211 8.99 -3.54 -5.71
C SER A 211 8.83 -3.06 -4.28
N SER A 212 9.42 -1.92 -3.97
CA SER A 212 9.39 -1.31 -2.63
C SER A 212 8.43 -0.14 -2.53
N LEU A 213 8.03 0.22 -1.31
CA LEU A 213 7.22 1.39 -1.01
C LEU A 213 7.94 2.31 -0.02
N LYS A 214 7.98 3.59 -0.36
CA LYS A 214 8.48 4.66 0.50
C LYS A 214 7.37 5.64 0.83
N LEU A 215 7.05 5.73 2.11
CA LEU A 215 6.17 6.74 2.68
C LEU A 215 7.05 7.88 3.20
N GLN A 216 6.96 9.05 2.57
CA GLN A 216 7.77 10.20 2.97
C GLN A 216 7.17 10.91 4.20
N ASN A 217 7.72 12.06 4.57
CA ASN A 217 7.34 12.69 5.83
C ASN A 217 5.88 13.14 5.86
N ASN A 218 5.20 12.90 6.99
CA ASN A 218 3.81 13.29 7.25
C ASN A 218 2.77 12.68 6.28
N VAL A 219 3.10 11.59 5.60
CA VAL A 219 2.15 10.83 4.77
C VAL A 219 1.14 10.12 5.67
N GLY A 220 -0.13 10.08 5.25
CA GLY A 220 -1.13 9.15 5.75
C GLY A 220 -1.44 8.10 4.68
N PHE A 221 -1.05 6.85 4.90
CA PHE A 221 -1.39 5.72 4.05
C PHE A 221 -2.38 4.81 4.78
N TYR A 222 -3.54 4.59 4.19
CA TYR A 222 -4.66 3.83 4.74
C TYR A 222 -4.94 2.64 3.84
N GLY A 223 -4.80 1.43 4.37
CA GLY A 223 -5.05 0.23 3.58
C GLY A 223 -4.06 -0.91 3.81
N ALA A 224 -3.55 -1.48 2.72
CA ALA A 224 -2.61 -2.59 2.77
C ALA A 224 -1.49 -2.42 1.75
N PHE A 225 -0.32 -2.94 2.08
CA PHE A 225 0.83 -3.01 1.19
C PHE A 225 1.47 -4.41 1.23
N MET A 226 1.78 -4.95 0.07
CA MET A 226 2.64 -6.10 -0.12
C MET A 226 3.78 -5.73 -1.06
N GLY A 227 5.03 -6.01 -0.67
CA GLY A 227 6.19 -5.69 -1.50
C GLY A 227 7.50 -6.17 -0.90
N THR A 228 8.62 -5.79 -1.53
CA THR A 228 9.96 -6.18 -1.07
C THR A 228 10.40 -5.39 0.15
N ASP A 229 10.12 -4.10 0.19
CA ASP A 229 10.55 -3.20 1.24
C ASP A 229 9.47 -2.18 1.59
N LEU A 230 9.42 -1.79 2.86
CA LEU A 230 8.67 -0.66 3.34
C LEU A 230 9.59 0.29 4.10
N LEU A 231 9.73 1.52 3.58
CA LEU A 231 10.41 2.60 4.27
C LEU A 231 9.41 3.68 4.68
N MET A 232 9.27 3.92 5.98
CA MET A 232 8.48 5.02 6.51
C MET A 232 9.40 6.10 7.05
N GLN A 233 9.30 7.32 6.50
CA GLN A 233 10.08 8.46 6.96
C GLN A 233 9.40 9.16 8.15
N ASN A 234 9.98 10.29 8.59
CA ASN A 234 9.55 10.94 9.81
C ASN A 234 8.05 11.34 9.80
N ASN A 235 7.34 11.04 10.87
CA ASN A 235 5.90 11.29 11.05
C ASN A 235 5.00 10.64 9.98
N ALA A 236 5.50 9.71 9.17
CA ALA A 236 4.64 8.94 8.29
C ALA A 236 3.73 8.03 9.10
N ALA A 237 2.49 7.91 8.70
CA ALA A 237 1.52 7.02 9.32
C ALA A 237 1.03 5.95 8.33
N PHE A 238 1.01 4.71 8.77
CA PHE A 238 0.41 3.60 8.05
C PHE A 238 -0.74 3.02 8.89
N HIS A 239 -1.94 3.27 8.43
CA HIS A 239 -3.17 2.79 9.03
C HIS A 239 -3.63 1.53 8.30
N VAL A 240 -3.34 0.38 8.91
CA VAL A 240 -3.62 -0.94 8.35
C VAL A 240 -5.12 -1.20 8.34
N ASP A 241 -5.67 -1.49 7.17
CA ASP A 241 -7.08 -1.87 7.07
C ASP A 241 -7.27 -3.35 7.42
N THR A 242 -8.01 -3.62 8.48
CA THR A 242 -8.30 -4.96 8.97
C THR A 242 -9.65 -5.50 8.49
N ASN A 243 -10.31 -4.84 7.54
CA ASN A 243 -11.58 -5.29 6.99
C ASN A 243 -11.49 -6.74 6.47
N PRO A 244 -12.29 -7.68 7.02
CA PRO A 244 -12.24 -9.09 6.62
C PRO A 244 -12.52 -9.35 5.14
N ALA A 245 -13.24 -8.45 4.47
CA ALA A 245 -13.53 -8.58 3.05
C ALA A 245 -12.27 -8.46 2.17
N LEU A 246 -11.22 -7.76 2.65
CA LEU A 246 -9.96 -7.63 1.92
C LEU A 246 -9.22 -8.99 1.80
N GLY A 247 -9.36 -9.87 2.78
CA GLY A 247 -8.82 -11.23 2.73
C GLY A 247 -9.44 -12.10 1.63
N LYS A 248 -10.63 -11.74 1.13
CA LYS A 248 -11.30 -12.44 0.02
C LYS A 248 -10.82 -11.99 -1.36
N MET A 249 -10.05 -10.92 -1.44
CA MET A 249 -9.55 -10.36 -2.71
C MET A 249 -8.28 -11.05 -3.23
N ASN A 250 -8.03 -12.32 -2.85
CA ASN A 250 -6.81 -13.10 -3.14
C ASN A 250 -5.52 -12.55 -2.53
N LEU A 251 -5.59 -11.58 -1.66
CA LEU A 251 -4.48 -11.19 -0.79
C LEU A 251 -4.37 -12.23 0.34
N ARG A 252 -4.05 -13.48 0.01
CA ARG A 252 -3.91 -14.56 0.99
C ARG A 252 -2.73 -14.27 1.90
N LEU A 253 -3.05 -13.96 3.13
CA LEU A 253 -2.10 -13.79 4.20
C LEU A 253 -2.13 -15.06 5.07
N PRO A 254 -1.09 -15.90 5.10
CA PRO A 254 -1.06 -17.05 5.98
C PRO A 254 -0.63 -16.60 7.37
N ILE A 255 -1.59 -16.27 8.17
CA ILE A 255 -1.44 -16.24 9.62
C ILE A 255 -2.75 -16.75 10.20
N GLY A 256 -2.68 -17.79 11.02
CA GLY A 256 -3.75 -18.51 11.68
C GLY A 256 -5.17 -17.95 11.57
N SER A 257 -6.05 -18.76 11.31
CA SER A 257 -7.43 -18.78 10.83
C SER A 257 -8.40 -17.62 11.09
N GLU A 258 -8.04 -16.43 11.60
CA GLU A 258 -9.08 -15.46 11.99
C GLU A 258 -8.83 -13.95 11.80
N SER A 259 -7.85 -13.47 11.01
CA SER A 259 -7.73 -12.01 10.82
C SER A 259 -7.04 -11.58 9.53
N PRO A 260 -7.52 -10.52 8.84
CA PRO A 260 -6.85 -9.92 7.69
C PRO A 260 -5.58 -9.18 8.11
N GLN A 261 -4.56 -9.22 7.26
CA GLN A 261 -3.21 -8.80 7.66
C GLN A 261 -2.43 -8.14 6.54
N VAL A 262 -1.47 -7.30 6.91
CA VAL A 262 -0.51 -6.64 6.02
C VAL A 262 0.78 -7.41 5.94
N ARG A 263 1.36 -7.50 4.73
CA ARG A 263 2.66 -8.09 4.50
C ARG A 263 3.63 -7.17 3.80
N VAL A 264 4.87 -7.27 4.22
CA VAL A 264 6.04 -6.85 3.45
C VAL A 264 6.88 -8.10 3.19
N ARG A 265 7.11 -8.44 1.92
CA ARG A 265 7.88 -9.63 1.52
C ARG A 265 9.31 -9.28 1.13
N TRP A 266 10.24 -10.20 1.45
CA TRP A 266 11.56 -10.30 0.85
C TRP A 266 11.65 -11.53 -0.05
N LEU A 267 12.08 -11.30 -1.28
CA LEU A 267 12.78 -12.32 -2.05
C LEU A 267 14.27 -12.08 -1.82
N GLU A 268 14.94 -12.95 -1.10
CA GLU A 268 16.38 -13.03 -1.24
C GLU A 268 16.64 -13.58 -2.65
N ASN A 269 17.29 -12.77 -3.47
CA ASN A 269 17.81 -13.27 -4.74
C ASN A 269 18.91 -14.27 -4.38
N PRO A 270 18.85 -15.54 -4.80
CA PRO A 270 19.92 -16.49 -4.57
C PRO A 270 21.03 -16.25 -5.59
N TYR A 271 21.87 -15.23 -5.39
CA TYR A 271 23.19 -15.11 -5.99
C TYR A 271 24.07 -14.19 -5.13
#